data_0f7b11274f8150becfbf04a9b0724c82
#
_entry.id   0f7b11274f8150becfbf04a9b0724c82
#
_cell.length_a   1.000
_cell.length_b   1.000
_cell.length_c   1.000
_cell.angle_alpha   90.00
_cell.angle_beta   90.00
_cell.angle_gamma   90.00
#
_symmetry.space_group_name_H-M   'P 1'
#
loop_
_entity.id
_entity.type
_entity.pdbx_description
1 polymer ?
#
loop_
_entity_poly.entity_id
_entity_poly.type
_entity_poly.pdbx_seq_one_letter_code
_entity_poly.pdbx_strand_id
1 'polypeptide(L)'
;YAFGTTPDPQGNVFNTLCLTGSFNASAQWRGWVMKIAADGTATPYASGVRSPGGIGYDAEGNLYYTDNQGVWNGTSCLKHVVEKKFTGCPIGNVYYKDAPNMGPQPNDPINQSRIVKERERIPELVPPAVQFPHGVVGQSPTAVISDHTAGKFGPFAGQVFVGEQTHSEVQRVFLETVNGVRQGAVWEFLSGFEAGIVPMRLSDGGTLFIGGTTRGWGSRGNKPFTFERVRWKNVVPFETKTMEALPDGFRLTF
;
A
#
# COMPACT_ATOMS: atom_id res chain seq x y z
N TYR A 1 -11.65 -1.38 -12.27
CA TYR A 1 -11.21 -0.08 -11.75
C TYR A 1 -9.70 -0.05 -11.65
N ALA A 2 -9.12 1.12 -11.90
CA ALA A 2 -7.73 1.45 -11.61
C ALA A 2 -7.72 2.34 -10.36
N PHE A 3 -6.93 1.97 -9.36
CA PHE A 3 -6.84 2.72 -8.12
C PHE A 3 -5.42 3.21 -7.91
N GLY A 4 -5.29 4.53 -7.90
CA GLY A 4 -4.02 5.20 -7.71
C GLY A 4 -3.10 5.14 -8.93
N THR A 5 -2.44 6.22 -9.17
CA THR A 5 -1.33 6.34 -10.11
C THR A 5 -0.21 7.10 -9.42
N THR A 6 1.02 6.70 -9.67
CA THR A 6 2.18 7.44 -9.15
C THR A 6 3.27 7.51 -10.22
N PRO A 7 3.82 8.69 -10.51
CA PRO A 7 4.94 8.83 -11.43
C PRO A 7 6.27 8.47 -10.74
N ASP A 8 7.23 7.99 -11.53
CA ASP A 8 8.62 7.92 -11.11
C ASP A 8 9.41 9.15 -11.60
N PRO A 9 10.65 9.36 -11.11
CA PRO A 9 11.50 10.45 -11.58
C PRO A 9 11.87 10.40 -13.06
N GLN A 10 11.71 9.26 -13.72
CA GLN A 10 11.98 9.06 -15.15
C GLN A 10 10.75 9.36 -16.03
N GLY A 11 9.62 9.76 -15.43
CA GLY A 11 8.38 10.08 -16.13
C GLY A 11 7.50 8.88 -16.48
N ASN A 12 7.84 7.69 -16.01
CA ASN A 12 6.91 6.56 -16.10
C ASN A 12 5.80 6.71 -15.05
N VAL A 13 4.64 6.13 -15.32
CA VAL A 13 3.52 6.07 -14.38
C VAL A 13 3.23 4.63 -13.99
N PHE A 14 3.12 4.37 -12.70
CA PHE A 14 2.69 3.08 -12.20
C PHE A 14 1.22 3.12 -11.79
N ASN A 15 0.51 2.04 -12.10
CA ASN A 15 -0.92 1.92 -11.84
C ASN A 15 -1.26 0.51 -11.36
N THR A 16 -2.17 0.41 -10.38
CA THR A 16 -2.70 -0.87 -9.89
C THR A 16 -4.07 -1.15 -10.48
N LEU A 17 -4.26 -2.32 -11.07
CA LEU A 17 -5.52 -2.75 -11.67
C LEU A 17 -6.24 -3.74 -10.75
N CYS A 18 -7.29 -3.25 -10.09
CA CYS A 18 -8.15 -4.05 -9.22
C CYS A 18 -8.80 -5.21 -9.98
N LEU A 19 -8.98 -6.35 -9.35
CA LEU A 19 -9.86 -7.42 -9.85
C LEU A 19 -11.27 -6.88 -10.07
N THR A 20 -11.98 -7.42 -11.02
CA THR A 20 -13.39 -7.08 -11.26
C THR A 20 -14.23 -7.55 -10.07
N GLY A 21 -14.92 -6.59 -9.43
CA GLY A 21 -15.64 -6.85 -8.18
C GLY A 21 -14.77 -7.39 -7.04
N SER A 22 -13.43 -7.22 -7.13
CA SER A 22 -12.44 -7.79 -6.21
C SER A 22 -12.31 -9.32 -6.21
N PHE A 23 -12.93 -10.03 -7.16
CA PHE A 23 -13.03 -11.49 -7.15
C PHE A 23 -12.68 -12.19 -8.46
N ASN A 24 -12.62 -11.49 -9.60
CA ASN A 24 -12.31 -12.12 -10.88
C ASN A 24 -11.45 -11.24 -11.80
N ALA A 25 -10.80 -11.85 -12.77
CA ALA A 25 -9.96 -11.21 -13.76
C ALA A 25 -10.66 -11.20 -15.14
N SER A 26 -11.91 -10.69 -15.21
CA SER A 26 -12.73 -10.71 -16.42
C SER A 26 -12.29 -9.69 -17.51
N ALA A 27 -11.36 -8.82 -17.22
CA ALA A 27 -10.75 -7.91 -18.21
C ALA A 27 -9.23 -7.98 -18.10
N GLN A 28 -8.56 -7.79 -19.23
CA GLN A 28 -7.11 -7.91 -19.36
C GLN A 28 -6.35 -7.10 -18.29
N TRP A 29 -5.29 -7.66 -17.75
CA TRP A 29 -4.41 -7.12 -16.71
C TRP A 29 -5.08 -6.88 -15.35
N ARG A 30 -6.30 -7.32 -15.10
CA ARG A 30 -6.86 -7.29 -13.75
C ARG A 30 -6.02 -8.15 -12.80
N GLY A 31 -5.70 -7.57 -11.65
CA GLY A 31 -4.81 -8.20 -10.67
C GLY A 31 -3.32 -7.92 -10.89
N TRP A 32 -2.98 -6.84 -11.62
CA TRP A 32 -1.60 -6.48 -11.99
C TRP A 32 -1.24 -5.04 -11.63
N VAL A 33 0.05 -4.81 -11.47
CA VAL A 33 0.66 -3.49 -11.52
C VAL A 33 1.19 -3.29 -12.93
N MET A 34 0.81 -2.18 -13.55
CA MET A 34 1.28 -1.79 -14.88
C MET A 34 2.26 -0.63 -14.77
N LYS A 35 3.31 -0.67 -15.59
CA LYS A 35 4.19 0.46 -15.86
C LYS A 35 3.79 1.07 -17.19
N ILE A 36 3.57 2.37 -17.23
CA ILE A 36 3.25 3.15 -18.42
C ILE A 36 4.42 4.09 -18.67
N ALA A 37 5.16 3.86 -19.74
CA ALA A 37 6.28 4.70 -20.14
C ALA A 37 5.80 6.09 -20.62
N ALA A 38 6.73 7.06 -20.70
CA ALA A 38 6.42 8.42 -21.13
C ALA A 38 5.83 8.51 -22.56
N ASP A 39 6.10 7.53 -23.42
CA ASP A 39 5.50 7.40 -24.75
C ASP A 39 4.11 6.77 -24.75
N GLY A 40 3.56 6.42 -23.58
CA GLY A 40 2.27 5.77 -23.41
C GLY A 40 2.30 4.23 -23.48
N THR A 41 3.46 3.62 -23.74
CA THR A 41 3.59 2.16 -23.78
C THR A 41 3.34 1.56 -22.40
N ALA A 42 2.31 0.71 -22.29
CA ALA A 42 1.95 0.05 -21.05
C ALA A 42 2.52 -1.39 -21.01
N THR A 43 3.24 -1.74 -19.96
CA THR A 43 3.83 -3.06 -19.76
C THR A 43 3.47 -3.64 -18.39
N PRO A 44 3.24 -4.97 -18.27
CA PRO A 44 3.13 -5.65 -16.99
C PRO A 44 4.41 -5.48 -16.16
N TYR A 45 4.25 -5.14 -14.88
CA TYR A 45 5.37 -4.87 -13.99
C TYR A 45 5.44 -5.83 -12.80
N ALA A 46 4.31 -6.08 -12.13
CA ALA A 46 4.16 -7.04 -11.05
C ALA A 46 2.74 -7.61 -11.04
N SER A 47 2.57 -8.80 -10.47
CA SER A 47 1.27 -9.48 -10.40
C SER A 47 0.82 -9.72 -8.96
N GLY A 48 -0.38 -10.25 -8.78
CA GLY A 48 -0.87 -10.67 -7.48
C GLY A 48 -1.64 -9.59 -6.71
N VAL A 49 -2.11 -8.57 -7.40
CA VAL A 49 -2.98 -7.50 -6.87
C VAL A 49 -4.42 -8.02 -6.73
N ARG A 50 -5.09 -7.66 -5.64
CA ARG A 50 -6.51 -8.00 -5.46
C ARG A 50 -7.43 -6.79 -5.56
N SER A 51 -7.44 -5.97 -4.53
CA SER A 51 -8.31 -4.79 -4.39
C SER A 51 -7.51 -3.63 -3.80
N PRO A 52 -6.66 -3.00 -4.62
CA PRO A 52 -5.79 -1.92 -4.19
C PRO A 52 -6.60 -0.66 -3.89
N GLY A 53 -6.17 0.12 -2.89
CA GLY A 53 -6.76 1.42 -2.58
C GLY A 53 -5.87 2.59 -2.98
N GLY A 54 -4.56 2.36 -3.14
CA GLY A 54 -3.60 3.37 -3.55
C GLY A 54 -2.20 2.82 -3.80
N ILE A 55 -1.37 3.62 -4.44
CA ILE A 55 0.03 3.30 -4.78
C ILE A 55 0.90 4.53 -4.56
N GLY A 56 2.12 4.35 -4.07
CA GLY A 56 3.06 5.44 -3.81
C GLY A 56 4.43 4.93 -3.40
N TYR A 57 5.35 5.87 -3.19
CA TYR A 57 6.74 5.58 -2.84
C TYR A 57 7.01 5.84 -1.35
N ASP A 58 7.95 5.06 -0.78
CA ASP A 58 8.61 5.47 0.45
C ASP A 58 9.67 6.55 0.16
N ALA A 59 10.34 7.03 1.21
CA ALA A 59 11.38 8.07 1.07
C ALA A 59 12.67 7.56 0.41
N GLU A 60 12.85 6.25 0.29
CA GLU A 60 13.99 5.60 -0.37
C GLU A 60 13.71 5.33 -1.85
N GLY A 61 12.48 5.60 -2.34
CA GLY A 61 12.09 5.37 -3.72
C GLY A 61 11.58 3.95 -4.00
N ASN A 62 11.28 3.15 -2.98
CA ASN A 62 10.62 1.86 -3.17
C ASN A 62 9.12 2.05 -3.37
N LEU A 63 8.55 1.30 -4.31
CA LEU A 63 7.15 1.38 -4.68
C LEU A 63 6.29 0.45 -3.82
N TYR A 64 5.19 0.98 -3.31
CA TYR A 64 4.21 0.22 -2.51
C TYR A 64 2.80 0.46 -2.99
N TYR A 65 1.92 -0.50 -2.73
CA TYR A 65 0.49 -0.31 -2.83
C TYR A 65 -0.23 -0.92 -1.61
N THR A 66 -1.39 -0.40 -1.31
CA THR A 66 -2.28 -0.97 -0.31
C THR A 66 -3.21 -1.99 -0.95
N ASP A 67 -3.48 -3.09 -0.25
CA ASP A 67 -4.39 -4.14 -0.73
C ASP A 67 -5.36 -4.56 0.38
N ASN A 68 -6.63 -4.75 0.02
CA ASN A 68 -7.65 -5.17 0.98
C ASN A 68 -7.58 -6.67 1.26
N GLN A 69 -8.06 -7.05 2.44
CA GLN A 69 -8.33 -8.44 2.81
C GLN A 69 -9.17 -9.15 1.72
N GLY A 70 -8.91 -10.40 1.52
CA GLY A 70 -9.65 -11.28 0.58
C GLY A 70 -8.73 -12.29 -0.06
N VAL A 71 -9.09 -12.87 -1.20
CA VAL A 71 -8.41 -14.01 -1.81
C VAL A 71 -6.92 -14.10 -1.49
N TRP A 72 -6.57 -15.04 -0.63
CA TRP A 72 -5.28 -15.30 0.00
C TRP A 72 -4.67 -14.14 0.82
N ASN A 73 -5.20 -12.95 0.78
CA ASN A 73 -4.84 -11.86 1.69
C ASN A 73 -5.61 -12.04 3.00
N GLY A 74 -5.00 -12.63 4.02
CA GLY A 74 -5.64 -12.88 5.32
C GLY A 74 -6.04 -11.61 6.06
N THR A 75 -5.39 -10.48 5.76
CA THR A 75 -5.74 -9.16 6.26
C THR A 75 -5.39 -8.09 5.21
N SER A 76 -5.88 -6.87 5.40
CA SER A 76 -5.44 -5.71 4.63
C SER A 76 -3.96 -5.42 4.88
N CYS A 77 -3.26 -4.83 3.91
CA CYS A 77 -1.80 -4.73 4.01
C CYS A 77 -1.21 -3.64 3.12
N LEU A 78 0.04 -3.28 3.42
CA LEU A 78 0.94 -2.53 2.56
C LEU A 78 1.90 -3.52 1.88
N LYS A 79 1.93 -3.55 0.56
CA LYS A 79 2.74 -4.48 -0.24
C LYS A 79 3.85 -3.77 -0.99
N HIS A 80 5.06 -4.29 -0.90
CA HIS A 80 6.20 -3.83 -1.69
C HIS A 80 6.07 -4.34 -3.12
N VAL A 81 6.16 -3.44 -4.09
CA VAL A 81 6.11 -3.75 -5.52
C VAL A 81 7.53 -3.93 -6.05
N VAL A 82 7.85 -5.13 -6.47
CA VAL A 82 9.14 -5.45 -7.08
C VAL A 82 8.89 -5.93 -8.51
N GLU A 83 9.70 -5.44 -9.45
CA GLU A 83 9.58 -5.82 -10.86
C GLU A 83 9.63 -7.33 -11.05
N LYS A 84 8.74 -7.87 -11.89
CA LYS A 84 8.61 -9.30 -12.22
C LYS A 84 8.27 -10.20 -11.03
N LYS A 85 7.80 -9.63 -9.93
CA LYS A 85 7.42 -10.39 -8.74
C LYS A 85 5.90 -10.50 -8.58
N PHE A 86 5.52 -11.40 -7.69
CA PHE A 86 4.14 -11.76 -7.38
C PHE A 86 3.81 -11.37 -5.94
N THR A 87 2.67 -10.75 -5.70
CA THR A 87 2.29 -10.22 -4.38
C THR A 87 1.16 -11.01 -3.68
N GLY A 88 0.78 -12.17 -4.23
CA GLY A 88 0.04 -13.19 -3.50
C GLY A 88 -1.36 -13.53 -4.02
N CYS A 89 -2.12 -12.63 -4.63
CA CYS A 89 -3.44 -12.96 -5.17
C CYS A 89 -3.34 -13.65 -6.54
N PRO A 90 -3.73 -14.95 -6.68
CA PRO A 90 -3.46 -15.70 -7.90
C PRO A 90 -4.46 -15.45 -9.05
N ILE A 91 -5.57 -14.75 -8.78
CA ILE A 91 -6.68 -14.65 -9.76
C ILE A 91 -6.24 -14.00 -11.08
N GLY A 92 -5.29 -13.03 -11.02
CA GLY A 92 -4.73 -12.37 -12.19
C GLY A 92 -3.68 -13.19 -12.95
N ASN A 93 -3.27 -14.36 -12.44
CA ASN A 93 -2.21 -15.18 -13.04
C ASN A 93 -2.56 -15.70 -14.44
N VAL A 94 -3.83 -15.72 -14.80
CA VAL A 94 -4.31 -16.10 -16.15
C VAL A 94 -3.69 -15.26 -17.29
N TYR A 95 -3.13 -14.08 -16.97
CA TYR A 95 -2.50 -13.20 -17.96
C TYR A 95 -1.00 -13.39 -18.12
N TYR A 96 -0.36 -14.29 -17.38
CA TYR A 96 1.06 -14.60 -17.59
C TYR A 96 1.38 -15.06 -19.01
N LYS A 97 0.45 -15.74 -19.68
CA LYS A 97 0.56 -16.12 -21.09
C LYS A 97 0.74 -14.93 -22.04
N ASP A 98 0.25 -13.77 -21.64
CA ASP A 98 0.31 -12.52 -22.42
C ASP A 98 1.46 -11.60 -21.93
N ALA A 99 2.25 -12.03 -20.94
CA ALA A 99 3.33 -11.28 -20.29
C ALA A 99 4.68 -12.02 -20.32
N PRO A 100 5.26 -12.29 -21.51
CA PRO A 100 6.49 -13.07 -21.60
C PRO A 100 7.69 -12.44 -20.88
N ASN A 101 7.70 -11.14 -20.68
CA ASN A 101 8.71 -10.39 -19.93
C ASN A 101 8.70 -10.65 -18.43
N MET A 102 7.62 -11.23 -17.91
CA MET A 102 7.43 -11.50 -16.48
C MET A 102 8.04 -12.85 -16.02
N GLY A 103 8.49 -13.67 -16.96
CA GLY A 103 8.94 -15.04 -16.67
C GLY A 103 7.79 -16.04 -16.52
N PRO A 104 8.05 -17.21 -15.93
CA PRO A 104 7.01 -18.23 -15.74
C PRO A 104 5.94 -17.79 -14.74
N GLN A 105 4.73 -18.29 -14.94
CA GLN A 105 3.65 -18.07 -13.99
C GLN A 105 4.03 -18.67 -12.62
N PRO A 106 3.93 -17.92 -11.52
CA PRO A 106 4.11 -18.45 -10.17
C PRO A 106 3.05 -19.51 -9.84
N ASN A 107 3.40 -20.44 -8.97
CA ASN A 107 2.42 -21.35 -8.40
C ASN A 107 1.36 -20.58 -7.60
N ASP A 108 0.12 -21.03 -7.64
CA ASP A 108 -0.92 -20.46 -6.80
C ASP A 108 -0.65 -20.78 -5.33
N PRO A 109 -0.80 -19.80 -4.42
CA PRO A 109 -0.68 -20.05 -2.99
C PRO A 109 -1.78 -21.02 -2.49
N ILE A 110 -1.38 -21.92 -1.58
CA ILE A 110 -2.34 -22.82 -0.95
C ILE A 110 -3.25 -22.03 0.00
N ASN A 111 -4.56 -22.18 -0.14
CA ASN A 111 -5.51 -21.50 0.72
C ASN A 111 -5.27 -21.83 2.21
N GLN A 112 -5.34 -20.81 3.07
CA GLN A 112 -5.10 -20.88 4.51
C GLN A 112 -3.65 -21.25 4.90
N SER A 113 -2.70 -21.30 3.95
CA SER A 113 -1.30 -21.51 4.27
C SER A 113 -0.66 -20.25 4.90
N ARG A 114 0.45 -20.46 5.59
CA ARG A 114 1.23 -19.36 6.18
C ARG A 114 2.12 -18.73 5.11
N ILE A 115 2.21 -17.41 5.07
CA ILE A 115 3.06 -16.65 4.14
C ILE A 115 4.51 -17.16 4.14
N VAL A 116 5.08 -17.44 5.32
CA VAL A 116 6.45 -17.94 5.46
C VAL A 116 6.64 -19.28 4.72
N LYS A 117 5.62 -20.15 4.70
CA LYS A 117 5.67 -21.43 4.00
C LYS A 117 5.48 -21.27 2.48
N GLU A 118 4.60 -20.39 2.08
CA GLU A 118 4.40 -20.10 0.66
C GLU A 118 5.64 -19.46 0.03
N ARG A 119 6.40 -18.64 0.75
CA ARG A 119 7.67 -18.08 0.26
C ARG A 119 8.75 -19.14 0.00
N GLU A 120 8.74 -20.24 0.75
CA GLU A 120 9.64 -21.39 0.48
C GLU A 120 9.27 -22.08 -0.84
N ARG A 121 7.97 -22.11 -1.18
CA ARG A 121 7.40 -22.81 -2.35
C ARG A 121 7.28 -21.93 -3.59
N ILE A 122 7.13 -20.61 -3.43
CA ILE A 122 6.92 -19.62 -4.48
C ILE A 122 8.03 -18.56 -4.39
N PRO A 123 9.16 -18.73 -5.06
CA PRO A 123 10.31 -17.81 -4.98
C PRO A 123 10.00 -16.38 -5.49
N GLU A 124 8.96 -16.25 -6.33
CA GLU A 124 8.50 -14.96 -6.85
C GLU A 124 7.70 -14.17 -5.83
N LEU A 125 7.22 -14.82 -4.75
CA LEU A 125 6.32 -14.20 -3.76
C LEU A 125 7.05 -13.16 -2.91
N VAL A 126 6.63 -11.91 -3.05
CA VAL A 126 6.99 -10.82 -2.14
C VAL A 126 5.94 -10.75 -1.04
N PRO A 127 6.29 -10.95 0.24
CA PRO A 127 5.33 -10.86 1.32
C PRO A 127 4.87 -9.41 1.51
N PRO A 128 3.71 -9.18 2.15
CA PRO A 128 3.33 -7.85 2.61
C PRO A 128 4.43 -7.26 3.50
N ALA A 129 4.80 -6.01 3.26
CA ALA A 129 5.75 -5.30 4.12
C ALA A 129 5.14 -5.02 5.49
N VAL A 130 3.85 -4.65 5.54
CA VAL A 130 3.12 -4.43 6.77
C VAL A 130 1.71 -4.99 6.64
N GLN A 131 1.27 -5.76 7.63
CA GLN A 131 -0.10 -6.23 7.74
C GLN A 131 -0.91 -5.30 8.65
N PHE A 132 -2.12 -4.95 8.22
CA PHE A 132 -3.07 -4.17 8.98
C PHE A 132 -4.17 -5.10 9.48
N PRO A 133 -4.15 -5.53 10.75
CA PRO A 133 -5.19 -6.40 11.31
C PRO A 133 -6.58 -5.89 10.97
N HIS A 134 -7.33 -6.69 10.17
CA HIS A 134 -8.59 -6.28 9.56
C HIS A 134 -9.65 -5.91 10.60
N GLY A 135 -10.28 -4.76 10.42
CA GLY A 135 -11.27 -4.23 11.35
C GLY A 135 -10.71 -3.67 12.65
N VAL A 136 -9.40 -3.80 12.91
CA VAL A 136 -8.72 -3.28 14.10
C VAL A 136 -7.81 -2.12 13.74
N VAL A 137 -6.79 -2.37 12.92
CA VAL A 137 -5.84 -1.35 12.47
C VAL A 137 -6.24 -0.79 11.11
N GLY A 138 -6.78 -1.60 10.22
CA GLY A 138 -7.25 -1.16 8.91
C GLY A 138 -8.26 -2.13 8.32
N GLN A 139 -9.09 -1.62 7.43
CA GLN A 139 -10.07 -2.41 6.70
C GLN A 139 -10.01 -2.13 5.21
N SER A 140 -9.97 -0.86 4.81
CA SER A 140 -9.87 -0.42 3.42
C SER A 140 -8.75 0.60 3.29
N PRO A 141 -7.47 0.18 3.36
CA PRO A 141 -6.34 1.09 3.25
C PRO A 141 -6.26 1.66 1.82
N THR A 142 -5.92 2.95 1.72
CA THR A 142 -5.97 3.72 0.49
C THR A 142 -4.62 4.35 0.15
N ALA A 143 -4.55 5.68 0.00
CA ALA A 143 -3.36 6.39 -0.44
C ALA A 143 -2.10 5.99 0.34
N VAL A 144 -0.97 5.97 -0.36
CA VAL A 144 0.37 5.78 0.21
C VAL A 144 1.19 7.02 -0.11
N ILE A 145 1.72 7.69 0.90
CA ILE A 145 2.61 8.84 0.75
C ILE A 145 3.73 8.77 1.78
N SER A 146 4.90 9.34 1.47
CA SER A 146 6.00 9.49 2.43
C SER A 146 6.18 10.94 2.86
N ASP A 147 6.73 11.16 4.07
CA ASP A 147 7.15 12.49 4.49
C ASP A 147 8.50 12.85 3.87
N HIS A 148 8.44 13.71 2.84
CA HIS A 148 9.59 14.29 2.15
C HIS A 148 9.88 15.74 2.58
N THR A 149 9.20 16.24 3.62
CA THR A 149 9.22 17.67 3.98
C THR A 149 10.41 18.10 4.81
N ALA A 150 11.33 17.18 5.13
CA ALA A 150 12.49 17.45 5.99
C ALA A 150 12.12 18.06 7.35
N GLY A 151 11.03 17.57 7.97
CA GLY A 151 10.60 17.97 9.30
C GLY A 151 9.56 19.10 9.34
N LYS A 152 9.10 19.63 8.20
CA LYS A 152 8.04 20.66 8.20
C LYS A 152 6.66 20.09 8.55
N PHE A 153 6.44 18.80 8.36
CA PHE A 153 5.23 18.11 8.81
C PHE A 153 5.38 17.50 10.22
N GLY A 154 6.54 17.66 10.87
CA GLY A 154 6.83 17.14 12.20
C GLY A 154 8.03 16.17 12.21
N PRO A 155 8.21 15.40 13.29
CA PRO A 155 9.37 14.49 13.47
C PRO A 155 9.22 13.17 12.69
N PHE A 156 8.51 13.17 11.54
CA PHE A 156 8.13 11.97 10.81
C PHE A 156 8.87 11.79 9.47
N ALA A 157 9.91 12.60 9.22
CA ALA A 157 10.68 12.54 7.98
C ALA A 157 11.10 11.10 7.64
N GLY A 158 10.84 10.69 6.40
CA GLY A 158 11.12 9.34 5.91
C GLY A 158 10.06 8.28 6.23
N GLN A 159 9.10 8.57 7.10
CA GLN A 159 8.00 7.65 7.38
C GLN A 159 6.91 7.70 6.32
N VAL A 160 6.12 6.63 6.25
CA VAL A 160 5.04 6.49 5.29
C VAL A 160 3.70 6.70 6.00
N PHE A 161 2.78 7.38 5.32
CA PHE A 161 1.40 7.53 5.76
C PHE A 161 0.48 6.79 4.81
N VAL A 162 -0.49 6.07 5.38
CA VAL A 162 -1.51 5.32 4.65
C VAL A 162 -2.88 5.82 5.05
N GLY A 163 -3.70 6.20 4.06
CA GLY A 163 -5.09 6.56 4.29
C GLY A 163 -5.95 5.32 4.54
N GLU A 164 -7.01 5.47 5.29
CA GLU A 164 -7.96 4.40 5.60
C GLU A 164 -9.40 4.89 5.37
N GLN A 165 -10.11 4.25 4.45
CA GLN A 165 -11.45 4.68 4.09
C GLN A 165 -12.49 4.31 5.13
N THR A 166 -12.52 3.06 5.60
CA THR A 166 -13.58 2.59 6.51
C THR A 166 -13.51 3.23 7.88
N HIS A 167 -12.33 3.37 8.43
CA HIS A 167 -12.12 3.95 9.76
C HIS A 167 -12.03 5.48 9.74
N SER A 168 -11.89 6.11 8.56
CA SER A 168 -11.70 7.57 8.42
C SER A 168 -10.50 8.07 9.21
N GLU A 169 -9.34 7.44 8.97
CA GLU A 169 -8.10 7.69 9.71
C GLU A 169 -6.87 7.64 8.81
N VAL A 170 -5.75 8.16 9.28
CA VAL A 170 -4.43 8.02 8.68
C VAL A 170 -3.60 7.12 9.58
N GLN A 171 -3.00 6.11 8.98
CA GLN A 171 -2.02 5.23 9.61
C GLN A 171 -0.62 5.79 9.37
N ARG A 172 0.29 5.61 10.33
CA ARG A 172 1.71 5.89 10.19
C ARG A 172 2.48 4.59 10.17
N VAL A 173 3.37 4.44 9.20
CA VAL A 173 4.14 3.21 8.94
C VAL A 173 5.62 3.50 9.03
N PHE A 174 6.33 2.72 9.82
CA PHE A 174 7.78 2.59 9.81
C PHE A 174 8.17 1.39 8.95
N LEU A 175 9.17 1.56 8.09
CA LEU A 175 9.69 0.52 7.21
C LEU A 175 11.17 0.32 7.43
N GLU A 176 11.61 -0.95 7.36
CA GLU A 176 13.01 -1.37 7.41
C GLU A 176 13.27 -2.51 6.43
N THR A 177 14.53 -2.83 6.21
CA THR A 177 14.94 -3.99 5.44
C THR A 177 15.67 -4.99 6.34
N VAL A 178 15.13 -6.18 6.46
CA VAL A 178 15.76 -7.28 7.22
C VAL A 178 16.03 -8.44 6.27
N ASN A 179 17.29 -8.85 6.16
CA ASN A 179 17.72 -9.93 5.25
C ASN A 179 17.22 -9.75 3.81
N GLY A 180 17.24 -8.51 3.28
CA GLY A 180 16.77 -8.18 1.94
C GLY A 180 15.26 -8.14 1.74
N VAL A 181 14.46 -8.27 2.81
CA VAL A 181 13.00 -8.21 2.77
C VAL A 181 12.52 -6.94 3.45
N ARG A 182 11.64 -6.19 2.78
CA ARG A 182 10.99 -5.02 3.36
C ARG A 182 9.92 -5.47 4.36
N GLN A 183 10.01 -4.93 5.56
CA GLN A 183 9.05 -5.14 6.64
C GLN A 183 8.87 -3.87 7.46
N GLY A 184 7.97 -3.87 8.43
CA GLY A 184 7.80 -2.71 9.29
C GLY A 184 6.66 -2.85 10.29
N ALA A 185 6.32 -1.72 10.89
CA ALA A 185 5.26 -1.59 11.87
C ALA A 185 4.28 -0.48 11.49
N VAL A 186 3.06 -0.56 12.01
CA VAL A 186 2.00 0.42 11.76
C VAL A 186 1.37 0.86 13.06
N TRP A 187 1.04 2.15 13.13
CA TRP A 187 0.30 2.79 14.22
C TRP A 187 -0.83 3.64 13.67
N GLU A 188 -1.93 3.74 14.39
CA GLU A 188 -2.88 4.82 14.17
C GLU A 188 -2.15 6.16 14.39
N PHE A 189 -2.37 7.11 13.49
CA PHE A 189 -1.72 8.40 13.54
C PHE A 189 -2.72 9.54 13.74
N LEU A 190 -3.74 9.60 12.90
CA LEU A 190 -4.78 10.62 12.97
C LEU A 190 -6.13 9.97 12.70
N SER A 191 -7.11 10.28 13.51
CA SER A 191 -8.49 9.79 13.37
C SER A 191 -9.50 10.92 13.48
N GLY A 192 -10.79 10.58 13.25
CA GLY A 192 -11.89 11.53 13.38
C GLY A 192 -12.16 12.40 12.15
N PHE A 193 -11.66 11.99 10.97
CA PHE A 193 -12.02 12.65 9.72
C PHE A 193 -13.50 12.47 9.39
N GLU A 194 -14.08 13.48 8.73
CA GLU A 194 -15.52 13.54 8.49
C GLU A 194 -16.02 12.60 7.39
N ALA A 195 -15.12 12.05 6.57
CA ALA A 195 -15.40 11.02 5.56
C ALA A 195 -14.25 10.02 5.47
N GLY A 196 -14.48 8.89 4.81
CA GLY A 196 -13.45 7.88 4.54
C GLY A 196 -12.34 8.44 3.66
N ILE A 197 -11.10 8.27 4.06
CA ILE A 197 -9.93 8.83 3.35
C ILE A 197 -9.66 8.05 2.08
N VAL A 198 -9.45 8.75 0.95
CA VAL A 198 -9.09 8.12 -0.32
C VAL A 198 -7.81 8.75 -0.88
N PRO A 199 -7.76 9.96 -1.43
CA PRO A 199 -6.52 10.58 -1.83
C PRO A 199 -5.88 11.35 -0.68
N MET A 200 -4.55 11.34 -0.66
CA MET A 200 -3.75 12.21 0.20
C MET A 200 -2.62 12.85 -0.60
N ARG A 201 -2.23 14.07 -0.22
CA ARG A 201 -1.05 14.77 -0.76
C ARG A 201 -0.37 15.55 0.35
N LEU A 202 0.93 15.38 0.47
CA LEU A 202 1.76 16.18 1.36
C LEU A 202 2.49 17.24 0.54
N SER A 203 2.31 18.51 0.89
CA SER A 203 3.01 19.61 0.23
C SER A 203 4.41 19.80 0.80
N ASP A 204 5.32 20.38 0.02
CA ASP A 204 6.67 20.74 0.46
C ASP A 204 6.68 21.70 1.66
N GLY A 205 5.58 22.40 1.90
CA GLY A 205 5.36 23.28 3.05
C GLY A 205 4.89 22.57 4.32
N GLY A 206 4.78 21.23 4.33
CA GLY A 206 4.37 20.45 5.50
C GLY A 206 2.86 20.53 5.80
N THR A 207 2.04 20.70 4.78
CA THR A 207 0.58 20.55 4.90
C THR A 207 0.13 19.26 4.23
N LEU A 208 -0.53 18.40 4.98
CA LEU A 208 -1.16 17.19 4.47
C LEU A 208 -2.60 17.55 4.04
N PHE A 209 -2.91 17.37 2.75
CA PHE A 209 -4.24 17.50 2.19
C PHE A 209 -4.87 16.13 2.02
N ILE A 210 -6.14 16.04 2.41
CA ILE A 210 -6.90 14.79 2.48
C ILE A 210 -8.24 14.99 1.79
N GLY A 211 -8.52 14.16 0.79
CA GLY A 211 -9.83 14.04 0.19
C GLY A 211 -10.56 12.81 0.73
N GLY A 212 -11.81 12.98 1.09
CA GLY A 212 -12.61 11.92 1.68
C GLY A 212 -13.93 11.68 0.98
N THR A 213 -14.45 10.46 1.07
CA THR A 213 -15.77 10.08 0.60
C THR A 213 -16.34 8.88 1.34
N THR A 214 -17.67 8.85 1.49
CA THR A 214 -18.43 7.65 1.90
C THR A 214 -19.08 6.97 0.68
N ARG A 215 -18.89 7.51 -0.53
CA ARG A 215 -19.55 7.02 -1.73
C ARG A 215 -18.97 5.68 -2.15
N GLY A 216 -19.82 4.67 -2.27
CA GLY A 216 -19.48 3.33 -2.73
C GLY A 216 -19.02 2.39 -1.62
N TRP A 217 -18.57 2.91 -0.46
CA TRP A 217 -18.19 2.12 0.70
C TRP A 217 -18.40 2.92 1.99
N GLY A 218 -19.01 2.31 3.00
CA GLY A 218 -19.26 2.97 4.29
C GLY A 218 -17.98 3.35 5.04
N SER A 219 -18.04 4.43 5.81
CA SER A 219 -16.94 4.87 6.66
C SER A 219 -17.48 5.40 8.01
N ARG A 220 -16.59 5.53 9.02
CA ARG A 220 -16.95 6.11 10.33
C ARG A 220 -17.36 7.57 10.19
N GLY A 221 -16.61 8.35 9.42
CA GLY A 221 -17.04 9.67 8.98
C GLY A 221 -18.17 9.51 7.97
N ASN A 222 -19.26 10.28 8.14
CA ASN A 222 -20.51 10.06 7.42
C ASN A 222 -20.82 11.11 6.33
N LYS A 223 -19.93 12.08 6.14
CA LYS A 223 -20.10 13.06 5.05
C LYS A 223 -19.87 12.41 3.70
N PRO A 224 -20.67 12.75 2.68
CA PRO A 224 -20.56 12.15 1.36
C PRO A 224 -19.23 12.48 0.67
N PHE A 225 -18.62 13.61 1.00
CA PHE A 225 -17.29 14.05 0.56
C PHE A 225 -16.73 15.09 1.50
N THR A 226 -15.38 15.13 1.62
CA THR A 226 -14.67 16.15 2.39
C THR A 226 -13.37 16.54 1.68
N PHE A 227 -12.87 17.73 2.01
CA PHE A 227 -11.51 18.13 1.72
C PHE A 227 -10.94 18.77 2.99
N GLU A 228 -10.01 18.09 3.62
CA GLU A 228 -9.45 18.44 4.90
C GLU A 228 -7.94 18.68 4.80
N ARG A 229 -7.39 19.40 5.76
CA ARG A 229 -5.94 19.63 5.84
C ARG A 229 -5.44 19.47 7.26
N VAL A 230 -4.26 18.88 7.37
CA VAL A 230 -3.55 18.69 8.63
C VAL A 230 -2.24 19.46 8.60
N ARG A 231 -1.91 20.12 9.70
CA ARG A 231 -0.64 20.82 9.93
C ARG A 231 -0.08 20.46 11.27
N TRP A 232 1.22 20.29 11.32
CA TRP A 232 1.92 20.13 12.59
C TRP A 232 1.86 21.39 13.42
N LYS A 233 1.62 21.24 14.74
CA LYS A 233 1.50 22.34 15.71
C LYS A 233 2.80 22.57 16.51
N ASN A 234 3.93 22.04 16.04
CA ASN A 234 5.25 22.12 16.71
C ASN A 234 5.28 21.45 18.09
N VAL A 235 4.42 20.46 18.32
CA VAL A 235 4.43 19.65 19.54
C VAL A 235 4.89 18.24 19.15
N VAL A 236 6.04 17.81 19.66
CA VAL A 236 6.54 16.44 19.43
C VAL A 236 5.70 15.49 20.28
N PRO A 237 5.00 14.52 19.68
CA PRO A 237 4.23 13.57 20.45
C PRO A 237 5.15 12.58 21.15
N PHE A 238 4.76 12.13 22.35
CA PHE A 238 5.39 11.01 23.01
C PHE A 238 4.70 9.73 22.60
N GLU A 239 5.18 9.15 21.51
CA GLU A 239 4.65 7.90 20.93
C GLU A 239 5.80 7.09 20.31
N THR A 240 5.57 5.80 20.03
CA THR A 240 6.57 4.97 19.36
C THR A 240 6.87 5.53 17.96
N LYS A 241 8.10 5.95 17.74
CA LYS A 241 8.57 6.48 16.45
C LYS A 241 9.00 5.37 15.49
N THR A 242 9.81 4.42 15.98
CA THR A 242 10.29 3.27 15.20
C THR A 242 10.17 1.99 16.01
N MET A 243 10.09 0.85 15.30
CA MET A 243 10.14 -0.48 15.87
C MET A 243 11.05 -1.35 14.98
N GLU A 244 12.32 -1.43 15.34
CA GLU A 244 13.34 -2.16 14.60
C GLU A 244 13.45 -3.59 15.08
N ALA A 245 13.52 -4.56 14.15
CA ALA A 245 13.75 -5.95 14.47
C ALA A 245 15.23 -6.19 14.82
N LEU A 246 15.47 -6.87 15.93
CA LEU A 246 16.78 -7.32 16.37
C LEU A 246 16.81 -8.85 16.44
N PRO A 247 17.99 -9.49 16.49
CA PRO A 247 18.10 -10.95 16.60
C PRO A 247 17.37 -11.56 17.80
N ASP A 248 17.24 -10.81 18.88
CA ASP A 248 16.68 -11.21 20.18
C ASP A 248 15.40 -10.45 20.57
N GLY A 249 14.84 -9.65 19.68
CA GLY A 249 13.62 -8.89 19.98
C GLY A 249 13.40 -7.67 19.11
N PHE A 250 12.92 -6.59 19.72
CA PHE A 250 12.63 -5.33 19.02
C PHE A 250 13.19 -4.14 19.80
N ARG A 251 13.70 -3.16 19.06
CA ARG A 251 14.05 -1.85 19.60
C ARG A 251 12.93 -0.87 19.30
N LEU A 252 12.36 -0.28 20.34
CA LEU A 252 11.42 0.83 20.22
C LEU A 252 12.14 2.14 20.45
N THR A 253 11.91 3.12 19.58
CA THR A 253 12.36 4.52 19.75
C THR A 253 11.13 5.41 19.86
N PHE A 254 11.19 6.39 20.77
CA PHE A 254 10.12 7.34 21.03
C PHE A 254 10.50 8.76 20.59
#